data_b0f6cc6814e479da2f837473599f3a29
#
_entry.id   b0f6cc6814e479da2f837473599f3a29
#
_cell.length_a   1.000
_cell.length_b   1.000
_cell.length_c   1.000
_cell.angle_alpha   90.00
_cell.angle_beta   90.00
_cell.angle_gamma   90.00
#
_symmetry.space_group_name_H-M   'P 1'
#
loop_
_entity.id
_entity.type
_entity.pdbx_description
1 polymer ?
#
loop_
_entity_poly.entity_id
_entity_poly.type
_entity_poly.pdbx_seq_one_letter_code
_entity_poly.pdbx_strand_id
1 'polypeptide(L)'
;MILIFCVNCSIVSFVTEIPEHLLKRSRDRKSGEGASSSESAGASGENVLAVQKAAVPAKTAKNEPSVVLAKPDSPRVAAAKSRKKIPFWAMATLSLLPLWGFLYAIALKPAAKVVEGPLAVGSHVYAGCAGCHGAAGQGGAGRILHQGEVLKTFPHIEDMLSFVYTGSQAYVSAGIKQYGDPKREGGAHAPLSYNGNAMPQQGETYGGGLSEAEILGVVCHERYVIGGADPKSEQWVEEYETWCSPESEIFKALETGGTKFDSIAKDFSMLKKKPNEVGTKPRATTAN
;
A
#
# COMPACT_ATOMS: atom_id res chain seq x y z
N MET A 1 -30.48 -14.07 -35.23
CA MET A 1 -30.98 -14.53 -33.90
C MET A 1 -29.91 -14.16 -32.88
N ILE A 2 -30.05 -12.98 -32.32
CA ILE A 2 -29.05 -12.37 -31.41
C ILE A 2 -29.55 -12.58 -29.99
N LEU A 3 -28.83 -13.38 -29.20
CA LEU A 3 -29.08 -13.59 -27.79
C LEU A 3 -28.33 -12.51 -27.00
N ILE A 4 -29.08 -11.56 -26.45
CA ILE A 4 -28.60 -10.55 -25.52
C ILE A 4 -28.68 -11.16 -24.13
N PHE A 5 -27.51 -11.42 -23.51
CA PHE A 5 -27.42 -11.72 -22.07
C PHE A 5 -27.34 -10.40 -21.31
N CYS A 6 -28.41 -10.06 -20.63
CA CYS A 6 -28.41 -9.05 -19.59
C CYS A 6 -27.75 -9.63 -18.33
N VAL A 7 -26.56 -9.16 -17.99
CA VAL A 7 -25.97 -9.36 -16.67
C VAL A 7 -26.39 -8.20 -15.78
N ASN A 8 -27.03 -8.53 -14.67
CA ASN A 8 -27.50 -7.66 -13.60
C ASN A 8 -26.41 -6.69 -13.14
N CYS A 9 -26.55 -5.42 -13.50
CA CYS A 9 -25.75 -4.35 -12.96
C CYS A 9 -26.52 -3.72 -11.80
N SER A 10 -26.26 -4.16 -10.57
CA SER A 10 -26.72 -3.50 -9.35
C SER A 10 -25.88 -2.25 -9.14
N ILE A 11 -26.43 -1.11 -9.52
CA ILE A 11 -25.87 0.19 -9.19
C ILE A 11 -26.21 0.45 -7.72
N VAL A 12 -25.22 0.31 -6.86
CA VAL A 12 -25.32 0.75 -5.47
C VAL A 12 -25.15 2.27 -5.46
N SER A 13 -26.25 2.99 -5.43
CA SER A 13 -26.27 4.42 -5.20
C SER A 13 -25.92 4.71 -3.74
N PHE A 14 -24.69 5.09 -3.47
CA PHE A 14 -24.35 5.71 -2.19
C PHE A 14 -24.97 7.12 -2.15
N VAL A 15 -26.14 7.23 -1.55
CA VAL A 15 -26.70 8.51 -1.13
C VAL A 15 -25.92 8.92 0.11
N THR A 16 -24.94 9.79 -0.06
CA THR A 16 -24.31 10.50 1.07
C THR A 16 -25.31 11.54 1.57
N GLU A 17 -26.02 11.24 2.64
CA GLU A 17 -26.81 12.24 3.36
C GLU A 17 -25.87 13.32 3.89
N ILE A 18 -26.04 14.53 3.37
CA ILE A 18 -25.30 15.71 3.84
C ILE A 18 -25.90 16.11 5.18
N PRO A 19 -25.10 16.16 6.28
CA PRO A 19 -25.60 16.53 7.59
C PRO A 19 -26.31 17.90 7.57
N GLU A 20 -27.48 18.01 8.20
CA GLU A 20 -28.34 19.19 8.17
C GLU A 20 -27.66 20.50 8.62
N HIS A 21 -26.67 20.41 9.50
CA HIS A 21 -25.91 21.58 9.96
C HIS A 21 -25.09 22.25 8.84
N LEU A 22 -24.69 21.51 7.79
CA LEU A 22 -23.98 22.05 6.63
C LEU A 22 -24.94 22.72 5.65
N LEU A 23 -26.17 22.20 5.53
CA LEU A 23 -27.23 22.81 4.74
C LEU A 23 -27.73 24.14 5.35
N LYS A 24 -27.79 24.21 6.69
CA LYS A 24 -28.16 25.42 7.41
C LYS A 24 -27.13 26.54 7.19
N ARG A 25 -25.85 26.22 7.26
CA ARG A 25 -24.74 27.16 7.03
C ARG A 25 -24.68 27.68 5.60
N SER A 26 -25.15 26.91 4.63
CA SER A 26 -25.24 27.30 3.22
C SER A 26 -26.45 28.25 2.98
N ARG A 27 -27.57 28.06 3.68
CA ARG A 27 -28.75 28.90 3.61
C ARG A 27 -28.49 30.26 4.24
N ASP A 28 -27.80 30.31 5.39
CA ASP A 28 -27.48 31.55 6.12
C ASP A 28 -26.51 32.46 5.34
N ARG A 29 -25.72 31.92 4.43
CA ARG A 29 -24.86 32.70 3.51
C ARG A 29 -25.62 33.28 2.31
N LYS A 30 -26.77 32.71 1.97
CA LYS A 30 -27.55 33.12 0.80
C LYS A 30 -28.62 34.17 1.11
N SER A 31 -29.02 34.28 2.38
CA SER A 31 -29.90 35.31 2.89
C SER A 31 -29.07 36.47 3.47
N GLY A 32 -28.30 37.16 2.62
CA GLY A 32 -27.48 38.29 3.04
C GLY A 32 -28.26 39.32 3.89
N GLU A 33 -28.22 39.12 5.20
CA GLU A 33 -28.65 40.09 6.18
C GLU A 33 -27.66 40.10 7.33
N GLY A 34 -27.09 41.31 7.54
CA GLY A 34 -26.01 41.53 8.46
C GLY A 34 -26.44 41.48 9.91
N ALA A 35 -25.49 41.34 10.76
CA ALA A 35 -25.24 41.99 12.05
C ALA A 35 -24.26 41.11 12.82
N SER A 36 -23.06 41.57 13.00
CA SER A 36 -22.54 42.13 14.25
C SER A 36 -22.81 41.32 15.51
N SER A 37 -21.77 40.82 16.09
CA SER A 37 -21.28 40.98 17.49
C SER A 37 -20.43 39.77 17.87
N SER A 38 -19.17 40.01 18.14
CA SER A 38 -18.52 40.19 19.46
C SER A 38 -18.47 38.96 20.32
N GLU A 39 -17.35 38.52 20.76
CA GLU A 39 -16.57 38.75 21.96
C GLU A 39 -15.49 37.67 22.05
N SER A 40 -14.34 37.86 22.44
CA SER A 40 -13.59 38.50 23.51
C SER A 40 -12.33 37.64 23.67
N ALA A 41 -11.21 38.02 23.99
CA ALA A 41 -10.42 38.71 24.93
C ALA A 41 -8.96 38.43 24.58
N GLY A 42 -8.02 39.20 24.81
CA GLY A 42 -7.60 40.15 25.80
C GLY A 42 -6.17 40.56 25.58
N ALA A 43 -5.97 41.68 25.93
CA ALA A 43 -5.02 42.38 26.78
C ALA A 43 -3.82 43.08 26.13
N SER A 44 -3.83 44.34 26.26
CA SER A 44 -2.96 45.28 26.96
C SER A 44 -2.05 46.20 26.15
N GLY A 45 -2.19 47.50 26.43
CA GLY A 45 -1.17 48.54 26.30
C GLY A 45 -1.58 49.78 25.52
N GLU A 46 -2.35 50.65 26.14
CA GLU A 46 -2.15 52.08 26.48
C GLU A 46 -1.34 52.95 25.51
N ASN A 47 -1.91 53.98 24.95
CA ASN A 47 -1.98 55.38 25.36
C ASN A 47 -2.58 56.28 24.24
N VAL A 48 -3.71 56.91 24.52
CA VAL A 48 -4.11 58.32 24.77
C VAL A 48 -3.63 59.37 23.74
N LEU A 49 -4.58 60.06 23.14
CA LEU A 49 -4.96 61.48 23.09
C LEU A 49 -5.73 61.79 21.82
N ALA A 50 -6.96 62.00 21.91
CA ALA A 50 -7.91 63.08 22.11
C ALA A 50 -7.91 64.19 21.04
N VAL A 51 -9.19 64.47 20.60
CA VAL A 51 -9.78 65.79 20.24
C VAL A 51 -9.49 66.28 18.81
N GLN A 52 -10.43 66.61 17.98
CA GLN A 52 -11.67 67.41 18.08
C GLN A 52 -12.49 67.41 16.78
N LYS A 53 -13.75 67.54 16.96
CA LYS A 53 -14.88 67.77 16.03
C LYS A 53 -14.87 69.18 15.53
N ALA A 54 -15.05 69.47 14.26
CA ALA A 54 -15.65 70.69 13.75
C ALA A 54 -16.34 70.49 12.40
N ALA A 55 -17.46 71.15 12.32
CA ALA A 55 -18.54 71.05 11.35
C ALA A 55 -18.27 71.74 10.01
N VAL A 56 -19.12 71.34 9.03
CA VAL A 56 -19.40 71.80 7.68
C VAL A 56 -19.66 73.33 7.60
N PRO A 57 -19.38 74.01 6.44
CA PRO A 57 -20.46 74.13 5.48
C PRO A 57 -20.08 73.97 3.98
N ALA A 58 -21.10 73.59 3.21
CA ALA A 58 -21.10 73.50 1.79
C ALA A 58 -20.85 74.86 1.08
N LYS A 59 -20.08 74.81 -0.01
CA LYS A 59 -20.25 75.75 -1.14
C LYS A 59 -19.92 75.03 -2.45
N THR A 60 -20.92 74.96 -3.25
CA THR A 60 -20.95 74.63 -4.67
C THR A 60 -19.91 75.44 -5.43
N ALA A 61 -19.02 74.78 -6.08
CA ALA A 61 -18.21 75.34 -7.15
C ALA A 61 -18.09 74.26 -8.26
N LYS A 62 -18.72 74.65 -9.36
CA LYS A 62 -18.69 73.98 -10.66
C LYS A 62 -17.25 74.12 -11.18
N ASN A 63 -16.50 73.03 -11.13
CA ASN A 63 -15.19 72.98 -11.79
C ASN A 63 -15.30 72.08 -13.04
N GLU A 64 -15.09 72.73 -14.17
CA GLU A 64 -14.82 72.12 -15.45
C GLU A 64 -13.65 71.13 -15.31
N PRO A 65 -13.71 69.99 -15.96
CA PRO A 65 -12.57 69.05 -15.93
C PRO A 65 -11.42 69.71 -16.70
N SER A 66 -10.37 70.10 -16.01
CA SER A 66 -9.11 70.45 -16.61
C SER A 66 -8.56 69.12 -17.23
N VAL A 67 -8.46 69.10 -18.57
CA VAL A 67 -7.79 68.04 -19.31
C VAL A 67 -6.31 68.05 -18.89
N VAL A 68 -5.99 67.22 -17.93
CA VAL A 68 -4.61 66.93 -17.59
C VAL A 68 -4.03 66.17 -18.77
N LEU A 69 -3.26 66.90 -19.60
CA LEU A 69 -2.45 66.27 -20.66
C LEU A 69 -1.56 65.21 -20.00
N ALA A 70 -1.93 63.93 -20.21
CA ALA A 70 -1.18 62.83 -19.69
C ALA A 70 0.30 62.93 -20.23
N LYS A 71 1.24 62.96 -19.32
CA LYS A 71 2.67 62.99 -19.65
C LYS A 71 2.96 61.78 -20.58
N PRO A 72 3.67 61.99 -21.70
CA PRO A 72 3.96 60.90 -22.62
C PRO A 72 4.66 59.76 -21.89
N ASP A 73 4.21 58.54 -22.16
CA ASP A 73 4.76 57.32 -21.55
C ASP A 73 6.24 57.19 -21.86
N SER A 74 7.05 56.78 -20.89
CA SER A 74 8.45 56.45 -21.14
C SER A 74 8.58 55.36 -22.22
N PRO A 75 9.67 55.32 -22.97
CA PRO A 75 9.85 54.32 -24.06
C PRO A 75 9.64 52.86 -23.60
N ARG A 76 9.98 52.55 -22.35
CA ARG A 76 9.79 51.23 -21.77
C ARG A 76 8.29 50.93 -21.51
N VAL A 77 7.53 51.90 -21.03
CA VAL A 77 6.06 51.76 -20.78
C VAL A 77 5.33 51.66 -22.10
N ALA A 78 5.71 52.47 -23.11
CA ALA A 78 5.12 52.40 -24.45
C ALA A 78 5.39 51.05 -25.11
N ALA A 79 6.60 50.51 -25.00
CA ALA A 79 6.95 49.17 -25.49
C ALA A 79 6.20 48.06 -24.73
N ALA A 80 5.98 48.18 -23.44
CA ALA A 80 5.19 47.22 -22.67
C ALA A 80 3.69 47.26 -23.03
N LYS A 81 3.13 48.44 -23.31
CA LYS A 81 1.73 48.62 -23.76
C LYS A 81 1.52 48.12 -25.19
N SER A 82 2.51 48.18 -26.05
CA SER A 82 2.44 47.71 -27.45
C SER A 82 2.58 46.22 -27.61
N ARG A 83 3.05 45.49 -26.59
CA ARG A 83 3.18 44.02 -26.65
C ARG A 83 1.79 43.39 -26.76
N LYS A 84 1.64 42.43 -27.71
CA LYS A 84 0.44 41.61 -27.79
C LYS A 84 0.27 40.86 -26.48
N LYS A 85 -0.79 41.09 -25.77
CA LYS A 85 -1.11 40.38 -24.52
C LYS A 85 -1.53 38.96 -24.86
N ILE A 86 -0.95 38.00 -24.17
CA ILE A 86 -1.36 36.59 -24.29
C ILE A 86 -2.81 36.51 -23.77
N PRO A 87 -3.75 35.94 -24.54
CA PRO A 87 -5.12 35.82 -24.06
C PRO A 87 -5.16 34.97 -22.80
N PHE A 88 -6.05 35.32 -21.86
CA PHE A 88 -6.17 34.65 -20.57
C PHE A 88 -6.37 33.12 -20.69
N TRP A 89 -7.18 32.70 -21.67
CA TRP A 89 -7.40 31.28 -21.91
C TRP A 89 -6.11 30.54 -22.30
N ALA A 90 -5.21 31.16 -23.06
CA ALA A 90 -3.93 30.55 -23.44
C ALA A 90 -2.99 30.41 -22.23
N MET A 91 -3.01 31.37 -21.31
CA MET A 91 -2.24 31.23 -20.05
C MET A 91 -2.81 30.14 -19.16
N ALA A 92 -4.14 30.03 -19.06
CA ALA A 92 -4.79 28.98 -18.28
C ALA A 92 -4.49 27.59 -18.85
N THR A 93 -4.57 27.40 -20.16
CA THR A 93 -4.25 26.12 -20.80
C THR A 93 -2.79 25.74 -20.62
N LEU A 94 -1.86 26.70 -20.82
CA LEU A 94 -0.44 26.46 -20.63
C LEU A 94 -0.09 26.10 -19.19
N SER A 95 -0.74 26.69 -18.19
CA SER A 95 -0.52 26.38 -16.78
C SER A 95 -1.04 24.99 -16.39
N LEU A 96 -2.06 24.47 -17.08
CA LEU A 96 -2.62 23.13 -16.86
C LEU A 96 -1.84 22.02 -17.57
N LEU A 97 -1.02 22.34 -18.60
CA LEU A 97 -0.25 21.35 -19.33
C LEU A 97 0.68 20.48 -18.43
N PRO A 98 1.45 21.05 -17.49
CA PRO A 98 2.29 20.21 -16.63
C PRO A 98 1.46 19.28 -15.72
N LEU A 99 0.31 19.75 -15.23
CA LEU A 99 -0.59 18.91 -14.45
C LEU A 99 -1.17 17.78 -15.32
N TRP A 100 -1.62 18.10 -16.51
CA TRP A 100 -2.12 17.11 -17.48
C TRP A 100 -1.03 16.11 -17.88
N GLY A 101 0.18 16.57 -18.16
CA GLY A 101 1.32 15.72 -18.47
C GLY A 101 1.69 14.78 -17.33
N PHE A 102 1.63 15.25 -16.09
CA PHE A 102 1.86 14.43 -14.90
C PHE A 102 0.77 13.35 -14.74
N LEU A 103 -0.50 13.73 -14.86
CA LEU A 103 -1.61 12.77 -14.80
C LEU A 103 -1.56 11.75 -15.94
N TYR A 104 -1.20 12.20 -17.14
CA TYR A 104 -1.02 11.34 -18.30
C TYR A 104 0.12 10.34 -18.10
N ALA A 105 1.26 10.78 -17.55
CA ALA A 105 2.38 9.91 -17.23
C ALA A 105 2.02 8.85 -16.18
N ILE A 106 1.17 9.20 -15.21
CA ILE A 106 0.65 8.23 -14.22
C ILE A 106 -0.32 7.25 -14.87
N ALA A 107 -1.23 7.75 -15.71
CA ALA A 107 -2.23 6.91 -16.40
C ALA A 107 -1.60 5.93 -17.42
N LEU A 108 -0.49 6.32 -18.03
CA LEU A 108 0.25 5.49 -18.98
C LEU A 108 1.29 4.56 -18.34
N LYS A 109 1.42 4.56 -16.99
CA LYS A 109 2.26 3.53 -16.37
C LYS A 109 1.77 2.17 -16.84
N PRO A 110 2.64 1.33 -17.43
CA PRO A 110 2.27 -0.02 -17.79
C PRO A 110 1.67 -0.69 -16.56
N ALA A 111 0.54 -1.36 -16.72
CA ALA A 111 0.04 -2.24 -15.68
C ALA A 111 1.19 -3.14 -15.27
N ALA A 112 1.46 -3.24 -13.96
CA ALA A 112 2.45 -4.18 -13.46
C ALA A 112 2.13 -5.52 -14.14
N LYS A 113 3.13 -6.13 -14.76
CA LYS A 113 2.95 -7.47 -15.33
C LYS A 113 2.36 -8.32 -14.22
N VAL A 114 1.17 -8.85 -14.44
CA VAL A 114 0.60 -9.83 -13.51
C VAL A 114 1.60 -10.97 -13.49
N VAL A 115 2.31 -11.10 -12.40
CA VAL A 115 3.19 -12.25 -12.17
C VAL A 115 2.24 -13.39 -11.89
N GLU A 116 2.07 -14.28 -12.87
CA GLU A 116 1.29 -15.50 -12.67
C GLU A 116 2.12 -16.49 -11.85
N GLY A 117 1.44 -17.41 -11.17
CA GLY A 117 2.09 -18.46 -10.41
C GLY A 117 2.30 -18.15 -8.92
N PRO A 118 3.16 -18.94 -8.23
CA PRO A 118 3.28 -18.92 -6.77
C PRO A 118 3.58 -17.55 -6.17
N LEU A 119 4.47 -16.78 -6.80
CA LEU A 119 4.86 -15.45 -6.29
C LEU A 119 3.70 -14.45 -6.31
N ALA A 120 2.82 -14.52 -7.30
CA ALA A 120 1.64 -13.65 -7.38
C ALA A 120 0.64 -13.99 -6.27
N VAL A 121 0.32 -15.28 -6.13
CA VAL A 121 -0.51 -15.78 -5.03
C VAL A 121 0.08 -15.38 -3.69
N GLY A 122 1.39 -15.59 -3.52
CA GLY A 122 2.10 -15.27 -2.29
C GLY A 122 2.07 -13.79 -1.92
N SER A 123 2.16 -12.90 -2.87
CA SER A 123 2.09 -11.46 -2.61
C SER A 123 0.73 -11.04 -2.04
N HIS A 124 -0.34 -11.65 -2.52
CA HIS A 124 -1.69 -11.44 -2.01
C HIS A 124 -1.87 -11.98 -0.59
N VAL A 125 -1.43 -13.23 -0.37
CA VAL A 125 -1.53 -13.90 0.93
C VAL A 125 -0.68 -13.20 1.99
N TYR A 126 0.49 -12.70 1.62
CA TYR A 126 1.41 -12.02 2.52
C TYR A 126 0.81 -10.76 3.18
N ALA A 127 -0.20 -10.15 2.59
CA ALA A 127 -0.92 -9.03 3.21
C ALA A 127 -1.46 -9.38 4.62
N GLY A 128 -1.88 -10.63 4.83
CA GLY A 128 -2.28 -11.14 6.15
C GLY A 128 -1.11 -11.34 7.11
N CYS A 129 0.07 -11.70 6.61
CA CYS A 129 1.28 -11.94 7.40
C CYS A 129 1.96 -10.62 7.82
N ALA A 130 1.79 -9.57 7.01
CA ALA A 130 2.42 -8.28 7.18
C ALA A 130 2.06 -7.59 8.51
N GLY A 131 0.90 -7.90 9.09
CA GLY A 131 0.48 -7.37 10.39
C GLY A 131 1.44 -7.73 11.54
N CYS A 132 2.05 -8.92 11.49
CA CYS A 132 3.01 -9.37 12.48
C CYS A 132 4.47 -9.24 12.01
N HIS A 133 4.73 -9.57 10.72
CA HIS A 133 6.07 -9.61 10.17
C HIS A 133 6.53 -8.31 9.50
N GLY A 134 5.62 -7.33 9.35
CA GLY A 134 5.87 -6.08 8.62
C GLY A 134 5.75 -6.24 7.11
N ALA A 135 5.37 -5.17 6.41
CA ALA A 135 5.13 -5.20 4.96
C ALA A 135 6.38 -5.55 4.12
N ALA A 136 7.57 -5.27 4.65
CA ALA A 136 8.85 -5.63 4.03
C ALA A 136 9.58 -6.74 4.82
N GLY A 137 8.90 -7.47 5.68
CA GLY A 137 9.50 -8.53 6.50
C GLY A 137 10.44 -8.04 7.61
N GLN A 138 10.33 -6.75 7.99
CA GLN A 138 11.18 -6.14 9.01
C GLN A 138 10.90 -6.61 10.44
N GLY A 139 9.89 -7.42 10.62
CA GLY A 139 9.47 -7.90 11.93
C GLY A 139 8.51 -6.95 12.65
N GLY A 140 8.19 -7.30 13.89
CA GLY A 140 7.28 -6.57 14.75
C GLY A 140 6.82 -7.49 15.87
N ALA A 141 5.55 -7.88 15.90
CA ALA A 141 5.07 -8.95 16.76
C ALA A 141 5.65 -10.31 16.35
N GLY A 142 5.86 -10.52 15.06
CA GLY A 142 6.53 -11.67 14.49
C GLY A 142 8.02 -11.44 14.26
N ARG A 143 8.73 -12.52 13.93
CA ARG A 143 10.17 -12.48 13.65
C ARG A 143 10.48 -11.80 12.33
N ILE A 144 11.70 -11.30 12.20
CA ILE A 144 12.26 -10.72 10.98
C ILE A 144 12.37 -11.82 9.91
N LEU A 145 11.97 -11.49 8.69
CA LEU A 145 12.05 -12.37 7.51
C LEU A 145 13.06 -11.86 6.48
N HIS A 146 13.25 -10.54 6.39
CA HIS A 146 14.11 -9.90 5.37
C HIS A 146 15.60 -10.12 5.65
N GLN A 147 16.46 -9.60 4.73
CA GLN A 147 17.92 -9.66 4.84
C GLN A 147 18.47 -11.10 5.02
N GLY A 148 17.81 -12.09 4.42
CA GLY A 148 18.21 -13.47 4.48
C GLY A 148 17.86 -14.21 5.77
N GLU A 149 17.22 -13.56 6.76
CA GLU A 149 16.92 -14.20 8.05
C GLU A 149 16.00 -15.40 7.91
N VAL A 150 15.00 -15.32 7.01
CA VAL A 150 14.13 -16.47 6.72
C VAL A 150 14.90 -17.61 6.07
N LEU A 151 15.87 -17.32 5.20
CA LEU A 151 16.69 -18.31 4.51
C LEU A 151 17.69 -19.00 5.47
N LYS A 152 18.25 -18.24 6.42
CA LYS A 152 19.09 -18.78 7.50
C LYS A 152 18.30 -19.67 8.46
N THR A 153 17.03 -19.27 8.72
CA THR A 153 16.17 -20.06 9.61
C THR A 153 15.71 -21.36 8.96
N PHE A 154 15.35 -21.29 7.69
CA PHE A 154 14.88 -22.43 6.91
C PHE A 154 15.71 -22.60 5.63
N PRO A 155 16.83 -23.30 5.68
CA PRO A 155 17.63 -23.61 4.49
C PRO A 155 16.83 -24.37 3.45
N HIS A 156 15.90 -25.23 3.87
CA HIS A 156 15.04 -26.03 3.01
C HIS A 156 13.61 -25.47 3.02
N ILE A 157 13.03 -25.31 1.83
CA ILE A 157 11.68 -24.77 1.66
C ILE A 157 10.62 -25.66 2.34
N GLU A 158 10.83 -26.97 2.32
CA GLU A 158 9.90 -27.95 2.89
C GLU A 158 9.72 -27.79 4.40
N ASP A 159 10.78 -27.44 5.13
CA ASP A 159 10.69 -27.17 6.56
C ASP A 159 9.92 -25.89 6.85
N MET A 160 10.08 -24.88 6.00
CA MET A 160 9.32 -23.64 6.11
C MET A 160 7.84 -23.85 5.78
N LEU A 161 7.53 -24.62 4.75
CA LEU A 161 6.16 -25.01 4.39
C LEU A 161 5.47 -25.72 5.55
N SER A 162 6.11 -26.71 6.16
CA SER A 162 5.60 -27.44 7.32
C SER A 162 5.37 -26.50 8.51
N PHE A 163 6.31 -25.59 8.79
CA PHE A 163 6.20 -24.62 9.88
C PHE A 163 5.03 -23.63 9.68
N VAL A 164 4.88 -23.05 8.49
CA VAL A 164 3.79 -22.13 8.17
C VAL A 164 2.45 -22.85 8.22
N TYR A 165 2.37 -24.08 7.72
CA TYR A 165 1.16 -24.89 7.74
C TYR A 165 0.67 -25.17 9.16
N THR A 166 1.57 -25.65 10.03
CA THR A 166 1.24 -26.12 11.38
C THR A 166 1.15 -24.98 12.41
N GLY A 167 1.85 -23.88 12.17
CA GLY A 167 2.03 -22.80 13.14
C GLY A 167 2.91 -23.22 14.34
N SER A 168 3.41 -22.24 15.04
CA SER A 168 4.38 -22.53 16.14
C SER A 168 3.74 -23.08 17.41
N GLN A 169 2.43 -22.88 17.61
CA GLN A 169 1.73 -23.49 18.76
C GLN A 169 1.69 -25.00 18.66
N ALA A 170 1.60 -25.56 17.46
CA ALA A 170 1.65 -27.02 17.27
C ALA A 170 3.01 -27.62 17.67
N TYR A 171 4.11 -26.89 17.49
CA TYR A 171 5.43 -27.28 17.96
C TYR A 171 5.48 -27.36 19.49
N VAL A 172 4.92 -26.35 20.16
CA VAL A 172 4.82 -26.38 21.64
C VAL A 172 3.99 -27.57 22.10
N SER A 173 2.84 -27.82 21.47
CA SER A 173 1.94 -28.94 21.82
C SER A 173 2.60 -30.31 21.56
N ALA A 174 3.45 -30.41 20.55
CA ALA A 174 4.24 -31.61 20.25
C ALA A 174 5.49 -31.77 21.13
N GLY A 175 5.77 -30.82 22.04
CA GLY A 175 6.97 -30.86 22.89
C GLY A 175 8.26 -30.51 22.15
N ILE A 176 8.19 -29.97 20.94
CA ILE A 176 9.35 -29.55 20.13
C ILE A 176 9.81 -28.19 20.66
N LYS A 177 11.00 -28.13 21.19
CA LYS A 177 11.53 -26.94 21.86
C LYS A 177 12.15 -25.91 20.93
N GLN A 178 12.51 -26.30 19.73
CA GLN A 178 13.23 -25.47 18.77
C GLN A 178 12.80 -25.80 17.33
N TYR A 179 12.87 -24.78 16.46
CA TYR A 179 12.69 -24.89 15.01
C TYR A 179 13.75 -24.06 14.29
N GLY A 180 13.94 -24.34 13.01
CA GLY A 180 14.94 -23.69 12.18
C GLY A 180 16.32 -24.36 12.32
N ASP A 181 17.28 -23.90 11.49
CA ASP A 181 18.62 -24.49 11.43
C ASP A 181 19.40 -24.22 12.73
N PRO A 182 19.84 -25.27 13.44
CA PRO A 182 20.66 -25.11 14.63
C PRO A 182 22.06 -24.54 14.35
N LYS A 183 22.53 -24.61 13.11
CA LYS A 183 23.85 -24.13 12.67
C LYS A 183 23.86 -22.63 12.32
N ARG A 184 22.69 -21.99 12.21
CA ARG A 184 22.61 -20.57 11.94
C ARG A 184 23.25 -19.73 13.03
N GLU A 185 23.71 -18.53 12.70
CA GLU A 185 24.16 -17.56 13.71
C GLU A 185 23.01 -17.27 14.70
N GLY A 186 23.26 -17.45 15.97
CA GLY A 186 22.25 -17.36 17.05
C GLY A 186 21.45 -18.64 17.30
N GLY A 187 21.71 -19.72 16.56
CA GLY A 187 21.07 -21.04 16.75
C GLY A 187 19.61 -21.10 16.30
N ALA A 188 18.98 -22.25 16.53
CA ALA A 188 17.56 -22.46 16.27
C ALA A 188 16.67 -21.61 17.18
N HIS A 189 15.46 -21.34 16.72
CA HIS A 189 14.50 -20.51 17.45
C HIS A 189 13.60 -21.32 18.38
N ALA A 190 13.24 -20.72 19.54
CA ALA A 190 12.12 -21.24 20.32
C ALA A 190 10.80 -21.07 19.54
N PRO A 191 9.81 -22.00 19.68
CA PRO A 191 8.54 -21.92 18.95
C PRO A 191 7.74 -20.65 19.19
N LEU A 192 7.80 -20.10 20.39
CA LEU A 192 7.20 -18.80 20.68
C LEU A 192 8.18 -17.68 20.32
N SER A 193 7.62 -16.55 19.87
CA SER A 193 8.42 -15.35 19.59
C SER A 193 9.05 -14.81 20.87
N TYR A 194 9.99 -13.87 20.73
CA TYR A 194 10.67 -13.21 21.85
C TYR A 194 9.73 -12.45 22.79
N ASN A 195 8.49 -12.15 22.33
CA ASN A 195 7.43 -11.54 23.15
C ASN A 195 6.37 -12.56 23.62
N GLY A 196 6.63 -13.88 23.47
CA GLY A 196 5.75 -14.95 23.93
C GLY A 196 4.59 -15.30 22.98
N ASN A 197 4.43 -14.61 21.86
CA ASN A 197 3.36 -14.88 20.89
C ASN A 197 3.68 -16.09 20.02
N ALA A 198 2.65 -16.89 19.74
CA ALA A 198 2.72 -17.95 18.75
C ALA A 198 2.48 -17.42 17.35
N MET A 199 3.16 -17.97 16.33
CA MET A 199 2.74 -17.83 14.95
C MET A 199 1.48 -18.66 14.73
N PRO A 200 0.38 -18.08 14.23
CA PRO A 200 -0.86 -18.80 13.97
C PRO A 200 -0.64 -19.90 12.94
N GLN A 201 -1.36 -20.99 13.09
CA GLN A 201 -1.47 -22.03 12.07
C GLN A 201 -2.20 -21.50 10.85
N GLN A 202 -1.70 -21.82 9.66
CA GLN A 202 -2.30 -21.38 8.42
C GLN A 202 -3.03 -22.50 7.67
N GLY A 203 -2.62 -23.77 7.90
CA GLY A 203 -3.20 -24.92 7.24
C GLY A 203 -4.59 -25.30 7.74
N GLU A 204 -5.42 -25.76 6.83
CA GLU A 204 -6.84 -26.13 7.10
C GLU A 204 -6.99 -27.17 8.22
N THR A 205 -6.10 -28.17 8.28
CA THR A 205 -6.15 -29.24 9.30
C THR A 205 -6.02 -28.69 10.73
N TYR A 206 -5.41 -27.53 10.89
CA TYR A 206 -5.21 -26.87 12.18
C TYR A 206 -6.20 -25.70 12.39
N GLY A 207 -7.18 -25.55 11.50
CA GLY A 207 -8.16 -24.47 11.56
C GLY A 207 -7.68 -23.16 10.95
N GLY A 208 -6.60 -23.20 10.18
CA GLY A 208 -6.19 -22.10 9.30
C GLY A 208 -7.09 -21.99 8.07
N GLY A 209 -6.99 -20.88 7.37
CA GLY A 209 -7.83 -20.57 6.21
C GLY A 209 -7.11 -20.66 4.87
N LEU A 210 -5.84 -21.08 4.83
CA LEU A 210 -5.05 -21.14 3.60
C LEU A 210 -4.97 -22.56 3.05
N SER A 211 -5.18 -22.68 1.74
CA SER A 211 -4.88 -23.91 0.99
C SER A 211 -3.38 -24.14 0.92
N GLU A 212 -2.97 -25.38 0.62
CA GLU A 212 -1.55 -25.72 0.48
C GLU A 212 -0.87 -24.96 -0.67
N ALA A 213 -1.60 -24.66 -1.75
CA ALA A 213 -1.09 -23.82 -2.84
C ALA A 213 -0.85 -22.37 -2.39
N GLU A 214 -1.73 -21.81 -1.58
CA GLU A 214 -1.55 -20.45 -1.02
C GLU A 214 -0.40 -20.39 -0.02
N ILE A 215 -0.22 -21.44 0.79
CA ILE A 215 0.92 -21.57 1.70
C ILE A 215 2.23 -21.69 0.91
N LEU A 216 2.29 -22.48 -0.16
CA LEU A 216 3.45 -22.51 -1.04
C LEU A 216 3.70 -21.14 -1.67
N GLY A 217 2.65 -20.47 -2.13
CA GLY A 217 2.76 -19.11 -2.70
C GLY A 217 3.39 -18.13 -1.72
N VAL A 218 2.87 -18.05 -0.49
CA VAL A 218 3.39 -17.10 0.51
C VAL A 218 4.82 -17.43 0.93
N VAL A 219 5.16 -18.70 1.08
CA VAL A 219 6.54 -19.13 1.38
C VAL A 219 7.50 -18.76 0.24
N CYS A 220 7.10 -18.94 -1.01
CA CYS A 220 7.88 -18.46 -2.16
C CYS A 220 8.08 -16.94 -2.13
N HIS A 221 7.04 -16.17 -1.82
CA HIS A 221 7.14 -14.72 -1.68
C HIS A 221 8.09 -14.31 -0.55
N GLU A 222 7.99 -14.97 0.61
CA GLU A 222 8.86 -14.69 1.75
C GLU A 222 10.32 -15.03 1.48
N ARG A 223 10.61 -16.08 0.72
CA ARG A 223 11.99 -16.48 0.38
C ARG A 223 12.61 -15.61 -0.71
N TYR A 224 11.89 -15.41 -1.82
CA TYR A 224 12.44 -14.78 -3.03
C TYR A 224 12.22 -13.28 -3.13
N VAL A 225 11.17 -12.75 -2.52
CA VAL A 225 10.89 -11.30 -2.56
C VAL A 225 11.37 -10.62 -1.28
N ILE A 226 11.06 -11.18 -0.11
CA ILE A 226 11.38 -10.58 1.19
C ILE A 226 12.75 -11.03 1.68
N GLY A 227 13.04 -12.32 1.65
CA GLY A 227 14.29 -12.92 2.10
C GLY A 227 15.48 -12.64 1.18
N GLY A 228 15.20 -12.29 -0.08
CA GLY A 228 16.21 -11.87 -1.03
C GLY A 228 16.98 -13.03 -1.68
N ALA A 229 16.44 -14.25 -1.72
CA ALA A 229 17.00 -15.32 -2.53
C ALA A 229 17.00 -14.93 -4.02
N ASP A 230 18.13 -15.05 -4.69
CA ASP A 230 18.22 -14.80 -6.13
C ASP A 230 17.82 -16.05 -6.92
N PRO A 231 16.68 -16.03 -7.65
CA PRO A 231 16.21 -17.19 -8.41
C PRO A 231 17.13 -17.61 -9.55
N LYS A 232 18.14 -16.81 -9.90
CA LYS A 232 19.11 -17.10 -10.95
C LYS A 232 20.45 -17.61 -10.42
N SER A 233 20.68 -17.55 -9.11
CA SER A 233 21.92 -18.05 -8.52
C SER A 233 21.96 -19.55 -8.50
N GLU A 234 23.17 -20.13 -8.58
CA GLU A 234 23.38 -21.59 -8.51
C GLU A 234 22.77 -22.20 -7.24
N GLN A 235 22.76 -21.44 -6.15
CA GLN A 235 22.22 -21.89 -4.87
C GLN A 235 20.71 -22.07 -4.88
N TRP A 236 19.97 -21.18 -5.56
CA TRP A 236 18.51 -21.11 -5.44
C TRP A 236 17.74 -21.47 -6.70
N VAL A 237 18.40 -21.55 -7.86
CA VAL A 237 17.73 -21.80 -9.14
C VAL A 237 16.94 -23.11 -9.15
N GLU A 238 17.48 -24.18 -8.60
CA GLU A 238 16.79 -25.48 -8.59
C GLU A 238 15.57 -25.48 -7.65
N GLU A 239 15.67 -24.82 -6.48
CA GLU A 239 14.54 -24.66 -5.58
C GLU A 239 13.46 -23.80 -6.23
N TYR A 240 13.87 -22.68 -6.84
CA TYR A 240 12.95 -21.78 -7.51
C TYR A 240 12.19 -22.46 -8.64
N GLU A 241 12.90 -23.15 -9.53
CA GLU A 241 12.27 -23.87 -10.65
C GLU A 241 11.32 -24.96 -10.18
N THR A 242 11.70 -25.68 -9.13
CA THR A 242 10.90 -26.78 -8.59
C THR A 242 9.61 -26.30 -7.90
N TRP A 243 9.69 -25.23 -7.10
CA TRP A 243 8.63 -24.84 -6.19
C TRP A 243 7.97 -23.51 -6.54
N CYS A 244 8.75 -22.51 -6.95
CA CYS A 244 8.32 -21.11 -6.94
C CYS A 244 8.19 -20.46 -8.32
N SER A 245 8.60 -21.16 -9.37
CA SER A 245 8.43 -20.67 -10.75
C SER A 245 6.96 -20.76 -11.19
N PRO A 246 6.52 -19.93 -12.16
CA PRO A 246 5.19 -20.08 -12.77
C PRO A 246 4.98 -21.43 -13.43
N GLU A 247 6.06 -22.11 -13.79
CA GLU A 247 6.04 -23.43 -14.44
C GLU A 247 6.07 -24.59 -13.45
N SER A 248 6.20 -24.33 -12.14
CA SER A 248 6.26 -25.35 -11.11
C SER A 248 5.13 -26.37 -11.23
N GLU A 249 5.48 -27.63 -11.45
CA GLU A 249 4.51 -28.73 -11.50
C GLU A 249 3.90 -29.00 -10.13
N ILE A 250 4.66 -28.79 -9.05
CA ILE A 250 4.19 -28.94 -7.67
C ILE A 250 3.12 -27.91 -7.39
N PHE A 251 3.35 -26.62 -7.74
CA PHE A 251 2.37 -25.58 -7.51
C PHE A 251 1.07 -25.84 -8.29
N LYS A 252 1.18 -26.18 -9.57
CA LYS A 252 0.03 -26.51 -10.44
C LYS A 252 -0.78 -27.70 -9.89
N ALA A 253 -0.09 -28.72 -9.35
CA ALA A 253 -0.74 -29.88 -8.76
C ALA A 253 -1.43 -29.54 -7.43
N LEU A 254 -0.83 -28.71 -6.57
CA LEU A 254 -1.47 -28.22 -5.34
C LEU A 254 -2.69 -27.36 -5.63
N GLU A 255 -2.59 -26.44 -6.61
CA GLU A 255 -3.69 -25.56 -7.02
C GLU A 255 -4.91 -26.34 -7.53
N THR A 256 -4.67 -27.43 -8.27
CA THR A 256 -5.74 -28.30 -8.80
C THR A 256 -6.18 -29.40 -7.84
N GLY A 257 -5.55 -29.52 -6.66
CA GLY A 257 -5.83 -30.59 -5.71
C GLY A 257 -5.32 -31.95 -6.14
N GLY A 258 -4.40 -32.00 -7.12
CA GLY A 258 -3.78 -33.24 -7.63
C GLY A 258 -2.75 -33.86 -6.69
N THR A 259 -2.24 -33.09 -5.74
CA THR A 259 -1.32 -33.56 -4.67
C THR A 259 -1.59 -32.83 -3.37
N LYS A 260 -0.94 -33.28 -2.30
CA LYS A 260 -0.95 -32.64 -0.97
C LYS A 260 0.44 -32.66 -0.35
N PHE A 261 0.68 -31.83 0.66
CA PHE A 261 1.96 -31.74 1.35
C PHE A 261 2.49 -33.08 1.87
N ASP A 262 1.60 -33.95 2.33
CA ASP A 262 1.97 -35.30 2.81
C ASP A 262 2.39 -36.26 1.67
N SER A 263 2.07 -35.96 0.42
CA SER A 263 2.34 -36.85 -0.73
C SER A 263 3.40 -36.30 -1.71
N ILE A 264 3.77 -35.04 -1.63
CA ILE A 264 4.69 -34.37 -2.57
C ILE A 264 5.97 -35.17 -2.80
N ALA A 265 6.64 -35.63 -1.74
CA ALA A 265 7.90 -36.34 -1.84
C ALA A 265 7.78 -37.65 -2.65
N LYS A 266 6.61 -38.29 -2.63
CA LYS A 266 6.30 -39.51 -3.39
C LYS A 266 5.90 -39.15 -4.82
N ASP A 267 4.95 -38.21 -4.97
CA ASP A 267 4.33 -37.88 -6.26
C ASP A 267 5.35 -37.25 -7.22
N PHE A 268 6.30 -36.49 -6.68
CA PHE A 268 7.35 -35.79 -7.44
C PHE A 268 8.75 -36.41 -7.26
N SER A 269 8.81 -37.67 -6.91
CA SER A 269 10.10 -38.42 -6.73
C SER A 269 10.97 -38.50 -7.97
N MET A 270 10.42 -38.25 -9.16
CA MET A 270 11.09 -38.30 -10.46
C MET A 270 11.66 -36.95 -10.92
N LEU A 271 11.40 -35.87 -10.19
CA LEU A 271 11.98 -34.57 -10.50
C LEU A 271 13.52 -34.60 -10.35
N LYS A 272 14.21 -33.78 -11.14
CA LYS A 272 15.68 -33.65 -11.12
C LYS A 272 16.20 -33.41 -9.70
N LYS A 273 15.55 -32.50 -8.96
CA LYS A 273 15.72 -32.34 -7.52
C LYS A 273 14.50 -32.93 -6.83
N LYS A 274 14.68 -34.10 -6.24
CA LYS A 274 13.61 -34.74 -5.48
C LYS A 274 13.25 -33.90 -4.28
N PRO A 275 11.97 -33.49 -4.11
CA PRO A 275 11.53 -32.76 -2.92
C PRO A 275 11.62 -33.68 -1.68
N ASN A 276 11.96 -33.08 -0.55
CA ASN A 276 11.83 -33.72 0.74
C ASN A 276 10.37 -33.80 1.17
N GLU A 277 10.11 -34.55 2.23
CA GLU A 277 8.78 -34.57 2.84
C GLU A 277 8.44 -33.19 3.44
N VAL A 278 7.32 -32.61 3.02
CA VAL A 278 6.79 -31.40 3.66
C VAL A 278 6.07 -31.77 4.94
N GLY A 279 5.07 -32.62 4.85
CA GLY A 279 4.26 -33.09 5.96
C GLY A 279 3.35 -32.02 6.55
N THR A 280 2.28 -32.49 7.18
CA THR A 280 1.29 -31.64 7.85
C THR A 280 1.37 -31.70 9.37
N LYS A 281 2.45 -32.27 9.91
CA LYS A 281 2.70 -32.38 11.36
C LYS A 281 3.95 -31.57 11.74
N PRO A 282 3.96 -30.95 12.93
CA PRO A 282 5.15 -30.25 13.40
C PRO A 282 6.30 -31.23 13.58
N ARG A 283 7.47 -30.88 13.06
CA ARG A 283 8.69 -31.68 13.14
C ARG A 283 9.89 -30.78 13.46
N ALA A 284 10.90 -31.37 14.09
CA ALA A 284 12.17 -30.69 14.22
C ALA A 284 12.78 -30.51 12.81
N THR A 285 13.39 -29.36 12.56
CA THR A 285 14.09 -29.09 11.30
C THR A 285 15.18 -30.14 11.13
N THR A 286 15.22 -30.79 9.99
CA THR A 286 16.27 -31.74 9.65
C THR A 286 17.59 -31.01 9.47
N ALA A 287 18.51 -31.18 10.42
CA ALA A 287 19.88 -30.74 10.24
C ALA A 287 20.54 -31.65 9.21
N ASN A 288 20.85 -31.11 8.01
CA ASN A 288 21.73 -31.75 7.05
C ASN A 288 23.19 -31.49 7.39
#